data_1a52dcd1b457bb9d454f3bac51bf454a
#
_entry.id   1a52dcd1b457bb9d454f3bac51bf454a
#
_cell.length_a   1.000
_cell.length_b   1.000
_cell.length_c   1.000
_cell.angle_alpha   90.00
_cell.angle_beta   90.00
_cell.angle_gamma   90.00
#
_symmetry.space_group_name_H-M   'P 1'
#
loop_
_entity.id
_entity.type
_entity.pdbx_description
1 polymer ?
#
loop_
_entity_poly.entity_id
_entity_poly.type
_entity_poly.pdbx_seq_one_letter_code
_entity_poly.pdbx_strand_id
1 'polypeptide(L)'
;RDNISFGKPDATEEEIINAAKEAHSWEFIKRLPKGLDTVLSEDSISQGQKQLLCITRVMLCLPPMLILDEATSSIDTRTELQVQEAFDKLMQGRTSFVVAHRLSTIRNASLILVMKDGKIIEQGRHEELLEKKGFYYNLYNSQFQAS
;
A
#
# COMPACT_ATOMS: atom_id res chain seq x y z
N ARG A 1 9.76 17.02 -5.96
CA ARG A 1 8.49 17.67 -6.33
C ARG A 1 7.80 16.93 -7.46
N ASP A 2 8.28 16.95 -8.67
CA ASP A 2 7.66 16.43 -9.89
C ASP A 2 7.23 14.96 -9.79
N ASN A 3 7.99 14.14 -9.07
CA ASN A 3 7.65 12.75 -8.81
C ASN A 3 6.33 12.60 -8.03
N ILE A 4 6.09 13.45 -7.04
CA ILE A 4 4.87 13.42 -6.22
C ILE A 4 3.69 14.03 -6.99
N SER A 5 3.90 15.16 -7.65
CA SER A 5 2.85 15.88 -8.37
C SER A 5 2.55 15.32 -9.77
N PHE A 6 3.13 14.19 -10.15
CA PHE A 6 2.97 13.59 -11.49
C PHE A 6 1.51 13.45 -11.94
N GLY A 7 0.61 13.04 -11.05
CA GLY A 7 -0.82 12.89 -11.34
C GLY A 7 -1.66 14.15 -11.10
N LYS A 8 -1.07 15.22 -10.52
CA LYS A 8 -1.68 16.53 -10.26
C LYS A 8 -0.63 17.62 -10.43
N PRO A 9 -0.28 17.99 -11.68
CA PRO A 9 0.82 18.93 -11.96
C PRO A 9 0.61 20.34 -11.41
N ASP A 10 -0.63 20.74 -11.20
CA ASP A 10 -1.08 22.02 -10.64
C ASP A 10 -1.17 22.03 -9.12
N ALA A 11 -0.73 20.97 -8.45
CA ALA A 11 -0.73 20.90 -6.99
C ALA A 11 0.16 21.96 -6.37
N THR A 12 -0.39 22.66 -5.38
CA THR A 12 0.36 23.63 -4.59
C THR A 12 1.39 22.92 -3.70
N GLU A 13 2.41 23.63 -3.26
CA GLU A 13 3.41 23.10 -2.32
C GLU A 13 2.76 22.64 -1.02
N GLU A 14 1.77 23.36 -0.53
CA GLU A 14 1.00 23.01 0.68
C GLU A 14 0.27 21.68 0.52
N GLU A 15 -0.40 21.45 -0.62
CA GLU A 15 -1.06 20.18 -0.92
C GLU A 15 -0.08 19.02 -0.97
N ILE A 16 1.09 19.21 -1.58
CA ILE A 16 2.16 18.20 -1.64
C ILE A 16 2.66 17.87 -0.25
N ILE A 17 2.92 18.88 0.59
CA ILE A 17 3.40 18.68 1.97
C ILE A 17 2.34 17.97 2.81
N ASN A 18 1.07 18.33 2.68
CA ASN A 18 -0.02 17.68 3.42
C ASN A 18 -0.16 16.20 3.01
N ALA A 19 -0.16 15.89 1.72
CA ALA A 19 -0.17 14.51 1.23
C ALA A 19 1.06 13.72 1.74
N ALA A 20 2.25 14.35 1.76
CA ALA A 20 3.46 13.73 2.27
C ALA A 20 3.43 13.48 3.79
N LYS A 21 2.80 14.35 4.57
CA LYS A 21 2.58 14.14 6.01
C LYS A 21 1.63 12.98 6.26
N GLU A 22 0.52 12.91 5.56
CA GLU A 22 -0.47 11.83 5.68
C GLU A 22 0.10 10.47 5.28
N ALA A 23 0.96 10.43 4.27
CA ALA A 23 1.65 9.23 3.81
C ALA A 23 2.93 8.92 4.60
N HIS A 24 3.23 9.61 5.70
CA HIS A 24 4.46 9.46 6.48
C HIS A 24 5.77 9.68 5.71
N SER A 25 5.73 10.28 4.53
CA SER A 25 6.92 10.53 3.72
C SER A 25 7.60 11.87 4.03
N TRP A 26 6.90 12.84 4.65
CA TRP A 26 7.42 14.17 4.91
C TRP A 26 8.69 14.17 5.78
N GLU A 27 8.75 13.31 6.79
CA GLU A 27 9.86 13.27 7.74
C GLU A 27 11.21 12.95 7.08
N PHE A 28 11.23 12.08 6.08
CA PHE A 28 12.45 11.82 5.34
C PHE A 28 12.68 12.84 4.22
N ILE A 29 11.62 13.34 3.55
CA ILE A 29 11.76 14.36 2.48
C ILE A 29 12.43 15.61 3.00
N LYS A 30 12.03 16.13 4.16
CA LYS A 30 12.63 17.35 4.74
C LYS A 30 14.10 17.19 5.14
N ARG A 31 14.59 15.94 5.28
CA ARG A 31 16.00 15.64 5.58
C ARG A 31 16.87 15.51 4.34
N LEU A 32 16.26 15.45 3.16
CA LEU A 32 17.00 15.43 1.91
C LEU A 32 17.70 16.78 1.66
N PRO A 33 18.86 16.81 0.99
CA PRO A 33 19.69 18.01 0.85
C PRO A 33 18.97 19.24 0.28
N LYS A 34 17.98 19.01 -0.60
CA LYS A 34 17.16 20.08 -1.20
C LYS A 34 15.66 19.85 -0.95
N GLY A 35 15.29 19.11 0.11
CA GLY A 35 13.89 18.81 0.42
C GLY A 35 13.12 18.27 -0.80
N LEU A 36 12.01 18.93 -1.14
CA LEU A 36 11.17 18.56 -2.29
C LEU A 36 11.87 18.67 -3.65
N ASP A 37 12.91 19.47 -3.77
CA ASP A 37 13.63 19.69 -5.02
C ASP A 37 14.88 18.80 -5.17
N THR A 38 15.02 17.82 -4.27
CA THR A 38 16.08 16.81 -4.37
C THR A 38 15.84 15.89 -5.56
N VAL A 39 16.85 15.75 -6.41
CA VAL A 39 16.85 14.76 -7.49
C VAL A 39 17.14 13.39 -6.87
N LEU A 40 16.22 12.46 -7.03
CA LEU A 40 16.34 11.10 -6.51
C LEU A 40 16.97 10.19 -7.57
N SER A 41 17.99 9.43 -7.18
CA SER A 41 18.48 8.26 -7.91
C SER A 41 17.91 6.98 -7.29
N GLU A 42 18.02 5.86 -8.00
CA GLU A 42 17.49 4.56 -7.52
C GLU A 42 18.04 4.16 -6.15
N ASP A 43 19.28 4.51 -5.85
CA ASP A 43 19.97 4.16 -4.61
C ASP A 43 19.90 5.23 -3.52
N SER A 44 19.24 6.37 -3.79
CA SER A 44 19.23 7.51 -2.85
C SER A 44 18.24 7.35 -1.69
N ILE A 45 17.29 6.44 -1.81
CA ILE A 45 16.25 6.16 -0.81
C ILE A 45 15.96 4.66 -0.71
N SER A 46 15.52 4.22 0.49
CA SER A 46 15.17 2.81 0.74
C SER A 46 13.91 2.39 -0.01
N GLN A 47 13.69 1.06 -0.13
CA GLN A 47 12.48 0.50 -0.74
C GLN A 47 11.20 0.96 -0.03
N GLY A 48 11.20 1.00 1.32
CA GLY A 48 10.09 1.52 2.08
C GLY A 48 9.81 3.01 1.80
N GLN A 49 10.86 3.83 1.70
CA GLN A 49 10.71 5.24 1.33
C GLN A 49 10.18 5.40 -0.10
N LYS A 50 10.57 4.55 -1.04
CA LYS A 50 9.99 4.52 -2.40
C LYS A 50 8.49 4.23 -2.35
N GLN A 51 8.06 3.26 -1.54
CA GLN A 51 6.63 2.96 -1.35
C GLN A 51 5.87 4.13 -0.74
N LEU A 52 6.40 4.78 0.30
CA LEU A 52 5.79 5.97 0.90
C LEU A 52 5.63 7.11 -0.13
N LEU A 53 6.60 7.31 -1.03
CA LEU A 53 6.47 8.30 -2.12
C LEU A 53 5.37 7.92 -3.12
N CYS A 54 5.24 6.64 -3.46
CA CYS A 54 4.16 6.18 -4.34
C CYS A 54 2.79 6.41 -3.69
N ILE A 55 2.65 6.13 -2.39
CA ILE A 55 1.42 6.39 -1.64
C ILE A 55 1.14 7.91 -1.60
N THR A 56 2.15 8.75 -1.35
CA THR A 56 2.02 10.20 -1.35
C THR A 56 1.47 10.72 -2.67
N ARG A 57 1.98 10.21 -3.79
CA ARG A 57 1.48 10.54 -5.13
C ARG A 57 0.00 10.23 -5.30
N VAL A 58 -0.42 9.06 -4.86
CA VAL A 58 -1.82 8.64 -4.96
C VAL A 58 -2.72 9.43 -4.02
N MET A 59 -2.26 9.73 -2.80
CA MET A 59 -2.98 10.60 -1.85
C MET A 59 -3.20 12.00 -2.41
N LEU A 60 -2.23 12.55 -3.13
CA LEU A 60 -2.37 13.86 -3.76
C LEU A 60 -3.43 13.87 -4.87
N CYS A 61 -3.55 12.78 -5.63
CA CYS A 61 -4.50 12.65 -6.75
C CYS A 61 -5.91 12.27 -6.32
N LEU A 62 -6.06 11.60 -5.16
CA LEU A 62 -7.31 11.12 -4.59
C LEU A 62 -8.24 10.39 -5.60
N PRO A 63 -7.78 9.35 -6.27
CA PRO A 63 -8.61 8.63 -7.23
C PRO A 63 -9.77 7.90 -6.53
N PRO A 64 -10.93 7.72 -7.19
CA PRO A 64 -12.09 7.03 -6.60
C PRO A 64 -11.89 5.51 -6.46
N MET A 65 -10.98 4.94 -7.23
CA MET A 65 -10.66 3.52 -7.25
C MET A 65 -9.15 3.33 -7.15
N LEU A 66 -8.73 2.32 -6.40
CA LEU A 66 -7.33 1.96 -6.18
C LEU A 66 -7.06 0.51 -6.58
N ILE A 67 -5.91 0.28 -7.18
CA ILE A 67 -5.32 -1.06 -7.33
C ILE A 67 -3.95 -0.99 -6.67
N LEU A 68 -3.79 -1.77 -5.61
CA LEU A 68 -2.59 -1.77 -4.78
C LEU A 68 -1.95 -3.15 -4.79
N ASP A 69 -0.65 -3.21 -5.03
CA ASP A 69 0.15 -4.42 -4.87
C ASP A 69 1.04 -4.27 -3.63
N GLU A 70 0.81 -5.10 -2.61
CA GLU A 70 1.60 -5.11 -1.38
C GLU A 70 2.94 -5.80 -1.61
N ALA A 71 3.91 -5.12 -2.21
CA ALA A 71 5.28 -5.62 -2.29
C ALA A 71 6.01 -5.32 -0.98
N THR A 72 6.22 -6.34 -0.11
CA THR A 72 6.76 -6.16 1.24
C THR A 72 8.17 -6.70 1.46
N SER A 73 8.83 -7.18 0.43
CA SER A 73 10.19 -7.70 0.56
C SER A 73 11.21 -6.60 0.86
N SER A 74 12.00 -6.77 1.94
CA SER A 74 13.16 -5.93 2.27
C SER A 74 12.87 -4.53 2.84
N ILE A 75 11.79 -4.38 3.62
CA ILE A 75 11.49 -3.15 4.35
C ILE A 75 11.72 -3.38 5.84
N ASP A 76 12.34 -2.42 6.53
CA ASP A 76 12.48 -2.47 7.98
C ASP A 76 11.12 -2.33 8.68
N THR A 77 10.99 -2.92 9.87
CA THR A 77 9.72 -3.02 10.61
C THR A 77 9.06 -1.65 10.88
N ARG A 78 9.86 -0.62 11.17
CA ARG A 78 9.32 0.72 11.45
C ARG A 78 8.71 1.35 10.20
N THR A 79 9.42 1.28 9.09
CA THR A 79 8.93 1.79 7.80
C THR A 79 7.75 0.96 7.31
N GLU A 80 7.73 -0.36 7.59
CA GLU A 80 6.60 -1.22 7.27
C GLU A 80 5.31 -0.77 7.97
N LEU A 81 5.37 -0.44 9.26
CA LEU A 81 4.22 0.11 9.98
C LEU A 81 3.72 1.42 9.37
N GLN A 82 4.62 2.33 9.01
CA GLN A 82 4.26 3.58 8.35
C GLN A 82 3.59 3.36 6.99
N VAL A 83 4.10 2.43 6.20
CA VAL A 83 3.49 2.03 4.92
C VAL A 83 2.10 1.46 5.14
N GLN A 84 1.91 0.61 6.15
CA GLN A 84 0.61 0.04 6.49
C GLN A 84 -0.40 1.13 6.87
N GLU A 85 -0.04 2.02 7.78
CA GLU A 85 -0.91 3.12 8.20
C GLU A 85 -1.29 4.04 7.02
N ALA A 86 -0.33 4.31 6.12
CA ALA A 86 -0.58 5.11 4.94
C ALA A 86 -1.52 4.40 3.95
N PHE A 87 -1.38 3.09 3.75
CA PHE A 87 -2.31 2.28 2.95
C PHE A 87 -3.71 2.28 3.55
N ASP A 88 -3.85 2.09 4.86
CA ASP A 88 -5.14 2.08 5.53
C ASP A 88 -5.88 3.41 5.35
N LYS A 89 -5.17 4.53 5.50
CA LYS A 89 -5.72 5.86 5.22
C LYS A 89 -6.12 6.03 3.76
N LEU A 90 -5.27 5.58 2.83
CA LEU A 90 -5.52 5.70 1.40
C LEU A 90 -6.77 4.93 0.97
N MET A 91 -7.04 3.78 1.58
CA MET A 91 -8.20 2.94 1.26
C MET A 91 -9.52 3.47 1.83
N GLN A 92 -9.50 4.32 2.86
CA GLN A 92 -10.71 4.85 3.49
C GLN A 92 -11.61 5.57 2.49
N GLY A 93 -12.89 5.18 2.44
CA GLY A 93 -13.90 5.81 1.60
C GLY A 93 -13.76 5.52 0.09
N ARG A 94 -12.94 4.56 -0.30
CA ARG A 94 -12.70 4.21 -1.71
C ARG A 94 -12.86 2.72 -1.98
N THR A 95 -13.15 2.40 -3.24
CA THR A 95 -13.09 1.01 -3.71
C THR A 95 -11.64 0.65 -3.97
N SER A 96 -11.11 -0.31 -3.21
CA SER A 96 -9.71 -0.72 -3.30
C SER A 96 -9.60 -2.21 -3.63
N PHE A 97 -8.82 -2.52 -4.66
CA PHE A 97 -8.39 -3.88 -4.99
C PHE A 97 -6.94 -4.03 -4.52
N VAL A 98 -6.71 -4.99 -3.63
CA VAL A 98 -5.39 -5.21 -3.06
C VAL A 98 -4.89 -6.60 -3.39
N VAL A 99 -3.72 -6.69 -4.02
CA VAL A 99 -2.97 -7.95 -4.10
C VAL A 99 -2.29 -8.11 -2.75
N ALA A 100 -2.92 -8.89 -1.86
CA ALA A 100 -2.55 -8.94 -0.46
C ALA A 100 -1.49 -10.01 -0.18
N HIS A 101 -0.46 -9.64 0.55
CA HIS A 101 0.58 -10.51 1.07
C HIS A 101 0.57 -10.56 2.60
N ARG A 102 -0.18 -9.68 3.26
CA ARG A 102 -0.29 -9.60 4.72
C ARG A 102 -1.59 -10.19 5.21
N LEU A 103 -1.49 -10.94 6.29
CA LEU A 103 -2.66 -11.56 6.92
C LEU A 103 -3.71 -10.53 7.38
N SER A 104 -3.27 -9.39 7.92
CA SER A 104 -4.17 -8.32 8.37
C SER A 104 -5.01 -7.75 7.22
N THR A 105 -4.41 -7.49 6.07
CA THR A 105 -5.11 -7.00 4.87
C THR A 105 -6.15 -8.01 4.41
N ILE A 106 -5.79 -9.30 4.37
CA ILE A 106 -6.71 -10.38 3.94
C ILE A 106 -7.89 -10.49 4.92
N ARG A 107 -7.63 -10.53 6.23
CA ARG A 107 -8.70 -10.69 7.25
C ARG A 107 -9.68 -9.53 7.29
N ASN A 108 -9.20 -8.32 7.06
CA ASN A 108 -10.01 -7.10 7.12
C ASN A 108 -10.71 -6.76 5.79
N ALA A 109 -10.45 -7.52 4.72
CA ALA A 109 -11.09 -7.31 3.43
C ALA A 109 -12.60 -7.54 3.49
N SER A 110 -13.36 -6.66 2.85
CA SER A 110 -14.82 -6.82 2.72
C SER A 110 -15.19 -8.02 1.85
N LEU A 111 -14.34 -8.33 0.87
CA LEU A 111 -14.45 -9.48 -0.02
C LEU A 111 -13.05 -9.96 -0.39
N ILE A 112 -12.84 -11.26 -0.27
CA ILE A 112 -11.63 -11.94 -0.73
C ILE A 112 -11.95 -12.67 -2.03
N LEU A 113 -11.14 -12.44 -3.05
CA LEU A 113 -11.18 -13.18 -4.31
C LEU A 113 -9.96 -14.11 -4.36
N VAL A 114 -10.20 -15.41 -4.36
CA VAL A 114 -9.14 -16.41 -4.43
C VAL A 114 -8.93 -16.79 -5.89
N MET A 115 -7.74 -16.53 -6.39
CA MET A 115 -7.40 -16.76 -7.79
C MET A 115 -6.44 -17.94 -7.95
N LYS A 116 -6.73 -18.77 -8.98
CA LYS A 116 -5.84 -19.84 -9.43
C LYS A 116 -5.91 -19.94 -10.96
N ASP A 117 -4.75 -20.03 -11.60
CA ASP A 117 -4.64 -20.18 -13.06
C ASP A 117 -5.46 -19.12 -13.83
N GLY A 118 -5.45 -17.86 -13.36
CA GLY A 118 -6.17 -16.74 -13.97
C GLY A 118 -7.70 -16.75 -13.74
N LYS A 119 -8.21 -17.62 -12.89
CA LYS A 119 -9.65 -17.74 -12.59
C LYS A 119 -9.92 -17.51 -11.12
N ILE A 120 -11.07 -16.89 -10.81
CA ILE A 120 -11.57 -16.81 -9.45
C ILE A 120 -12.21 -18.19 -9.13
N ILE A 121 -11.63 -18.88 -8.15
CA ILE A 121 -12.07 -20.23 -7.72
C ILE A 121 -12.88 -20.20 -6.44
N GLU A 122 -12.69 -19.21 -5.58
CA GLU A 122 -13.46 -18.98 -4.36
C GLU A 122 -13.62 -17.48 -4.13
N GLN A 123 -14.72 -17.10 -3.47
CA GLN A 123 -14.96 -15.74 -3.02
C GLN A 123 -15.79 -15.73 -1.74
N GLY A 124 -15.56 -14.72 -0.90
CA GLY A 124 -16.25 -14.55 0.37
C GLY A 124 -15.41 -13.76 1.38
N ARG A 125 -15.89 -13.66 2.60
CA ARG A 125 -15.14 -13.11 3.73
C ARG A 125 -14.20 -14.16 4.32
N HIS A 126 -13.26 -13.69 5.13
CA HIS A 126 -12.25 -14.56 5.77
C HIS A 126 -12.87 -15.77 6.48
N GLU A 127 -13.83 -15.52 7.38
CA GLU A 127 -14.48 -16.56 8.16
C GLU A 127 -15.26 -17.55 7.28
N GLU A 128 -16.01 -17.05 6.30
CA GLU A 128 -16.78 -17.86 5.36
C GLU A 128 -15.89 -18.81 4.55
N LEU A 129 -14.75 -18.31 4.10
CA LEU A 129 -13.79 -19.11 3.33
C LEU A 129 -13.06 -20.15 4.20
N LEU A 130 -12.82 -19.85 5.48
CA LEU A 130 -12.28 -20.83 6.42
C LEU A 130 -13.29 -21.95 6.71
N GLU A 131 -14.57 -21.64 6.89
CA GLU A 131 -15.63 -22.62 7.12
C GLU A 131 -15.80 -23.57 5.93
N LYS A 132 -15.63 -23.08 4.71
CA LYS A 132 -15.70 -23.91 3.49
C LYS A 132 -14.62 -24.98 3.40
N LYS A 133 -13.49 -24.83 4.13
CA LYS A 133 -12.33 -25.74 4.13
C LYS A 133 -11.81 -26.06 2.72
N GLY A 134 -11.89 -25.07 1.81
CA GLY A 134 -11.48 -25.18 0.42
C GLY A 134 -10.01 -24.81 0.18
N PHE A 135 -9.72 -24.29 -1.00
CA PHE A 135 -8.37 -23.87 -1.40
C PHE A 135 -7.83 -22.76 -0.49
N TYR A 136 -8.66 -21.74 -0.16
CA TYR A 136 -8.28 -20.66 0.74
C TYR A 136 -7.88 -21.19 2.13
N TYR A 137 -8.64 -22.11 2.71
CA TYR A 137 -8.32 -22.71 4.00
C TYR A 137 -6.96 -23.39 4.01
N ASN A 138 -6.67 -24.18 2.98
CA ASN A 138 -5.38 -24.86 2.86
C ASN A 138 -4.22 -23.86 2.70
N LEU A 139 -4.40 -22.84 1.88
CA LEU A 139 -3.41 -21.79 1.67
C LEU A 139 -3.15 -20.99 2.97
N TYR A 140 -4.20 -20.62 3.68
CA TYR A 140 -4.12 -19.92 4.95
C TYR A 140 -3.34 -20.71 5.99
N ASN A 141 -3.68 -21.98 6.17
CA ASN A 141 -2.99 -22.84 7.16
C ASN A 141 -1.52 -23.09 6.80
N SER A 142 -1.19 -23.22 5.52
CA SER A 142 0.18 -23.42 5.08
C SER A 142 1.07 -22.19 5.24
N GLN A 143 0.50 -20.98 5.08
CA GLN A 143 1.27 -19.73 5.12
C GLN A 143 1.29 -19.05 6.50
N PHE A 144 0.22 -19.16 7.28
CA PHE A 144 0.01 -18.33 8.46
C PHE A 144 -0.18 -19.09 9.78
N GLN A 145 -0.38 -20.41 9.77
CA GLN A 145 -0.45 -21.23 10.99
C GLN A 145 0.81 -22.06 11.23
N ALA A 146 1.75 -22.09 10.31
CA ALA A 146 3.02 -22.81 10.44
C ALA A 146 4.14 -21.98 11.10
N SER A 147 3.80 -20.88 11.81
CA SER A 147 4.75 -20.00 12.51
C SER A 147 4.55 -20.07 13.99
#